data_bdbc91901ce79dbc3822b5b79cc8751e
#
_entry.id   bdbc91901ce79dbc3822b5b79cc8751e
#
_cell.length_a   1.000
_cell.length_b   1.000
_cell.length_c   1.000
_cell.angle_alpha   90.00
_cell.angle_beta   90.00
_cell.angle_gamma   90.00
#
_symmetry.space_group_name_H-M   'P 1'
#
loop_
_entity.id
_entity.type
_entity.pdbx_description
1 polymer ?
#
loop_
_entity_poly.entity_id
_entity_poly.type
_entity_poly.pdbx_seq_one_letter_code
_entity_poly.pdbx_strand_id
1 'polypeptide(L)'
;MQNLRPRQKGFTLIELAIATAVLLFGVVAVMQLVPYAMKTNTANRYDTTSVVIAQRLLDELTAQPFNNLTVTDPICGVMSLGAGAAGIPTMSPTANYLTMFNGNATVDFTQAAVAGYNCNYTDPNSASGGVYQVRWGVVVTDSAAGKVVSKRFVVGVQRSAMQFRFPVNVETTVQR
;
A
#
# COMPACT_ATOMS: atom_id res chain seq x y z
N MET A 1 -26.55 -41.68 -61.05
CA MET A 1 -26.59 -40.84 -59.82
C MET A 1 -25.72 -39.63 -60.06
N GLN A 2 -26.32 -38.45 -60.33
CA GLN A 2 -25.58 -37.19 -60.55
C GLN A 2 -25.32 -36.54 -59.22
N ASN A 3 -24.02 -36.43 -58.80
CA ASN A 3 -23.56 -35.66 -57.66
C ASN A 3 -23.73 -34.17 -57.99
N LEU A 4 -24.77 -33.54 -57.46
CA LEU A 4 -24.96 -32.08 -57.45
C LEU A 4 -23.93 -31.48 -56.52
N ARG A 5 -22.81 -30.95 -57.06
CA ARG A 5 -21.85 -30.14 -56.28
C ARG A 5 -22.56 -28.86 -55.79
N PRO A 6 -22.57 -28.57 -54.52
CA PRO A 6 -23.16 -27.33 -53.99
C PRO A 6 -22.37 -26.15 -54.62
N ARG A 7 -23.16 -25.23 -55.22
CA ARG A 7 -22.62 -23.99 -55.80
C ARG A 7 -22.02 -23.14 -54.71
N GLN A 8 -20.70 -23.04 -54.64
CA GLN A 8 -19.99 -22.12 -53.74
C GLN A 8 -20.41 -20.68 -54.13
N LYS A 9 -21.11 -20.01 -53.18
CA LYS A 9 -21.41 -18.58 -53.30
C LYS A 9 -20.14 -17.84 -52.88
N GLY A 10 -19.57 -17.04 -53.78
CA GLY A 10 -18.42 -16.16 -53.46
C GLY A 10 -18.87 -15.02 -52.55
N PHE A 11 -17.95 -14.53 -51.73
CA PHE A 11 -18.14 -13.36 -50.90
C PHE A 11 -18.39 -12.12 -51.75
N THR A 12 -19.33 -11.29 -51.31
CA THR A 12 -19.60 -9.99 -51.95
C THR A 12 -18.58 -8.96 -51.47
N LEU A 13 -18.26 -7.97 -52.28
CA LEU A 13 -17.31 -6.90 -51.97
C LEU A 13 -17.78 -6.08 -50.73
N ILE A 14 -19.10 -5.92 -50.57
CA ILE A 14 -19.69 -5.25 -49.40
C ILE A 14 -19.52 -6.05 -48.12
N GLU A 15 -19.62 -7.37 -48.19
CA GLU A 15 -19.42 -8.25 -47.03
C GLU A 15 -17.97 -8.22 -46.54
N LEU A 16 -17.01 -8.18 -47.46
CA LEU A 16 -15.60 -7.99 -47.15
C LEU A 16 -15.35 -6.62 -46.50
N ALA A 17 -15.95 -5.55 -47.02
CA ALA A 17 -15.83 -4.20 -46.48
C ALA A 17 -16.37 -4.09 -45.05
N ILE A 18 -17.52 -4.71 -44.77
CA ILE A 18 -18.11 -4.73 -43.43
C ILE A 18 -17.24 -5.56 -42.49
N ALA A 19 -16.75 -6.73 -42.91
CA ALA A 19 -15.92 -7.56 -42.10
C ALA A 19 -14.58 -6.88 -41.72
N THR A 20 -13.95 -6.18 -42.66
CA THR A 20 -12.72 -5.41 -42.38
C THR A 20 -12.98 -4.24 -41.46
N ALA A 21 -14.11 -3.53 -41.59
CA ALA A 21 -14.47 -2.45 -40.66
C ALA A 21 -14.64 -2.99 -39.21
N VAL A 22 -15.38 -4.09 -39.03
CA VAL A 22 -15.58 -4.72 -37.72
C VAL A 22 -14.25 -5.19 -37.12
N LEU A 23 -13.38 -5.78 -37.97
CA LEU A 23 -12.04 -6.22 -37.52
C LEU A 23 -11.20 -5.03 -37.04
N LEU A 24 -11.21 -3.92 -37.76
CA LEU A 24 -10.46 -2.71 -37.40
C LEU A 24 -10.93 -2.15 -36.05
N PHE A 25 -12.25 -2.05 -35.82
CA PHE A 25 -12.78 -1.64 -34.53
C PHE A 25 -12.39 -2.59 -33.40
N GLY A 26 -12.41 -3.89 -33.63
CA GLY A 26 -11.97 -4.90 -32.67
C GLY A 26 -10.49 -4.75 -32.29
N VAL A 27 -9.62 -4.56 -33.29
CA VAL A 27 -8.17 -4.37 -33.06
C VAL A 27 -7.89 -3.09 -32.27
N VAL A 28 -8.55 -1.97 -32.60
CA VAL A 28 -8.38 -0.70 -31.88
C VAL A 28 -8.82 -0.84 -30.40
N ALA A 29 -9.95 -1.53 -30.15
CA ALA A 29 -10.42 -1.79 -28.80
C ALA A 29 -9.42 -2.60 -27.98
N VAL A 30 -8.82 -3.66 -28.55
CA VAL A 30 -7.79 -4.48 -27.88
C VAL A 30 -6.52 -3.67 -27.60
N MET A 31 -6.09 -2.84 -28.54
CA MET A 31 -4.90 -1.99 -28.36
C MET A 31 -5.03 -1.02 -27.19
N GLN A 32 -6.24 -0.57 -26.84
CA GLN A 32 -6.47 0.28 -25.69
C GLN A 32 -6.50 -0.48 -24.36
N LEU A 33 -6.87 -1.77 -24.37
CA LEU A 33 -6.93 -2.60 -23.17
C LEU A 33 -5.54 -2.96 -22.61
N VAL A 34 -4.55 -3.16 -23.48
CA VAL A 34 -3.18 -3.57 -23.08
C VAL A 34 -2.53 -2.53 -22.15
N PRO A 35 -2.43 -1.23 -22.51
CA PRO A 35 -1.84 -0.23 -21.60
C PRO A 35 -2.65 -0.05 -20.32
N TYR A 36 -3.97 -0.22 -20.35
CA TYR A 36 -4.79 -0.19 -19.15
C TYR A 36 -4.47 -1.36 -18.21
N ALA A 37 -4.38 -2.57 -18.75
CA ALA A 37 -4.02 -3.76 -17.98
C ALA A 37 -2.60 -3.64 -17.37
N MET A 38 -1.64 -3.10 -18.14
CA MET A 38 -0.29 -2.84 -17.64
C MET A 38 -0.29 -1.83 -16.48
N LYS A 39 -1.03 -0.75 -16.59
CA LYS A 39 -1.20 0.26 -15.53
C LYS A 39 -1.78 -0.36 -14.26
N THR A 40 -2.83 -1.16 -14.40
CA THR A 40 -3.49 -1.80 -13.26
C THR A 40 -2.57 -2.82 -12.59
N ASN A 41 -1.87 -3.64 -13.37
CA ASN A 41 -0.92 -4.63 -12.85
C ASN A 41 0.24 -3.96 -12.09
N THR A 42 0.82 -2.91 -12.68
CA THR A 42 1.88 -2.13 -12.02
C THR A 42 1.38 -1.51 -10.71
N ALA A 43 0.15 -1.00 -10.72
CA ALA A 43 -0.47 -0.44 -9.54
C ALA A 43 -0.64 -1.47 -8.41
N ASN A 44 -1.18 -2.65 -8.73
CA ASN A 44 -1.37 -3.75 -7.77
C ASN A 44 -0.04 -4.23 -7.19
N ARG A 45 1.02 -4.28 -8.01
CA ARG A 45 2.36 -4.63 -7.54
C ARG A 45 2.87 -3.65 -6.47
N TYR A 46 2.64 -2.35 -6.65
CA TYR A 46 3.07 -1.34 -5.67
C TYR A 46 2.26 -1.42 -4.38
N ASP A 47 0.97 -1.68 -4.48
CA ASP A 47 0.12 -1.85 -3.31
C ASP A 47 0.55 -3.10 -2.51
N THR A 48 0.84 -4.21 -3.19
CA THR A 48 1.37 -5.42 -2.56
C THR A 48 2.72 -5.17 -1.87
N THR A 49 3.64 -4.47 -2.52
CA THR A 49 4.93 -4.11 -1.93
C THR A 49 4.74 -3.22 -0.70
N SER A 50 3.82 -2.26 -0.75
CA SER A 50 3.50 -1.39 0.41
C SER A 50 2.98 -2.20 1.60
N VAL A 51 2.12 -3.20 1.36
CA VAL A 51 1.61 -4.10 2.42
C VAL A 51 2.76 -4.90 3.04
N VAL A 52 3.64 -5.48 2.22
CA VAL A 52 4.79 -6.28 2.71
C VAL A 52 5.73 -5.43 3.55
N ILE A 53 6.02 -4.19 3.12
CA ILE A 53 6.87 -3.27 3.89
C ILE A 53 6.19 -2.92 5.23
N ALA A 54 4.89 -2.62 5.21
CA ALA A 54 4.15 -2.27 6.40
C ALA A 54 4.10 -3.42 7.41
N GLN A 55 3.85 -4.65 6.95
CA GLN A 55 3.82 -5.85 7.80
C GLN A 55 5.20 -6.13 8.40
N ARG A 56 6.27 -6.10 7.59
CA ARG A 56 7.63 -6.29 8.08
C ARG A 56 7.96 -5.31 9.21
N LEU A 57 7.69 -4.02 9.01
CA LEU A 57 7.98 -3.02 10.02
C LEU A 57 7.12 -3.23 11.28
N LEU A 58 5.85 -3.60 11.09
CA LEU A 58 4.96 -3.89 12.20
C LEU A 58 5.47 -5.07 13.04
N ASP A 59 5.91 -6.14 12.39
CA ASP A 59 6.49 -7.32 13.07
C ASP A 59 7.75 -6.93 13.86
N GLU A 60 8.61 -6.09 13.29
CA GLU A 60 9.80 -5.59 13.97
C GLU A 60 9.47 -4.72 15.18
N LEU A 61 8.50 -3.81 15.07
CA LEU A 61 8.05 -2.97 16.18
C LEU A 61 7.43 -3.80 17.31
N THR A 62 6.66 -4.84 16.96
CA THR A 62 5.97 -5.69 17.95
C THR A 62 6.89 -6.72 18.62
N ALA A 63 7.97 -7.12 17.94
CA ALA A 63 8.97 -8.04 18.51
C ALA A 63 9.81 -7.40 19.62
N GLN A 64 9.75 -6.08 19.78
CA GLN A 64 10.54 -5.38 20.78
C GLN A 64 10.02 -5.60 22.21
N PRO A 65 10.93 -5.63 23.20
CA PRO A 65 10.52 -5.63 24.60
C PRO A 65 9.57 -4.46 24.90
N PHE A 66 8.54 -4.73 25.65
CA PHE A 66 7.42 -3.82 25.88
C PHE A 66 7.81 -2.45 26.45
N ASN A 67 8.89 -2.41 27.24
CA ASN A 67 9.39 -1.18 27.87
C ASN A 67 10.40 -0.40 27.02
N ASN A 68 10.78 -0.93 25.85
CA ASN A 68 11.71 -0.21 24.98
C ASN A 68 11.04 1.05 24.42
N LEU A 69 11.80 2.14 24.41
CA LEU A 69 11.37 3.43 23.84
C LEU A 69 11.89 3.61 22.41
N THR A 70 12.94 2.87 22.03
CA THR A 70 13.54 2.94 20.70
C THR A 70 14.02 1.57 20.25
N VAL A 71 14.11 1.38 18.94
CA VAL A 71 14.74 0.23 18.29
C VAL A 71 15.55 0.73 17.10
N THR A 72 16.61 0.01 16.72
CA THR A 72 17.42 0.32 15.55
C THR A 72 17.16 -0.70 14.45
N ASP A 73 16.57 -0.26 13.34
CA ASP A 73 16.38 -1.03 12.11
C ASP A 73 17.52 -0.74 11.12
N PRO A 74 18.02 -1.72 10.37
CA PRO A 74 19.11 -1.53 9.40
C PRO A 74 18.78 -0.54 8.28
N ILE A 75 17.50 -0.35 7.95
CA ILE A 75 17.02 0.51 6.85
C ILE A 75 16.50 1.84 7.38
N CYS A 76 15.67 1.80 8.42
CA CYS A 76 15.02 2.98 8.99
C CYS A 76 15.87 3.69 10.07
N GLY A 77 16.96 3.09 10.49
CA GLY A 77 17.80 3.65 11.56
C GLY A 77 17.10 3.58 12.92
N VAL A 78 17.25 4.62 13.74
CA VAL A 78 16.64 4.67 15.08
C VAL A 78 15.17 5.01 14.96
N MET A 79 14.33 4.06 15.38
CA MET A 79 12.87 4.16 15.39
C MET A 79 12.35 4.35 16.82
N SER A 80 11.42 5.27 17.00
CA SER A 80 10.78 5.53 18.29
C SER A 80 9.55 4.64 18.49
N LEU A 81 9.41 4.06 19.68
CA LEU A 81 8.34 3.15 20.08
C LEU A 81 7.29 3.84 20.98
N GLY A 82 7.35 5.16 21.07
CA GLY A 82 6.44 5.96 21.88
C GLY A 82 6.72 5.87 23.39
N ALA A 83 6.39 6.94 24.08
CA ALA A 83 6.39 7.03 25.53
C ALA A 83 4.96 7.23 26.01
N GLY A 84 4.58 6.54 27.09
CA GLY A 84 3.28 6.68 27.72
C GLY A 84 3.28 7.75 28.81
N ALA A 85 2.07 8.18 29.19
CA ALA A 85 1.82 8.96 30.39
C ALA A 85 0.82 8.21 31.29
N ALA A 86 1.03 8.26 32.58
CA ALA A 86 0.23 7.49 33.55
C ALA A 86 -1.27 7.76 33.42
N GLY A 87 -2.04 6.69 33.19
CA GLY A 87 -3.50 6.71 33.21
C GLY A 87 -4.17 7.28 31.93
N ILE A 88 -3.40 7.74 30.94
CA ILE A 88 -3.96 8.38 29.73
C ILE A 88 -3.34 7.75 28.47
N PRO A 89 -4.13 7.34 27.47
CA PRO A 89 -3.59 6.94 26.17
C PRO A 89 -2.82 8.10 25.54
N THR A 90 -1.52 7.89 25.27
CA THR A 90 -0.64 8.90 24.70
C THR A 90 -0.30 8.54 23.27
N MET A 91 -0.59 9.44 22.32
CA MET A 91 -0.19 9.30 20.94
C MET A 91 1.20 9.85 20.71
N SER A 92 2.02 9.11 20.00
CA SER A 92 3.35 9.52 19.54
C SER A 92 3.43 9.40 18.00
N PRO A 93 4.03 10.37 17.31
CA PRO A 93 4.75 11.55 17.81
C PRO A 93 3.83 12.69 18.32
N THR A 94 2.63 12.87 17.78
CA THR A 94 1.68 13.91 18.17
C THR A 94 0.25 13.46 17.91
N ALA A 95 -0.74 14.08 18.57
CA ALA A 95 -2.15 13.74 18.44
C ALA A 95 -2.68 13.82 16.99
N ASN A 96 -2.12 14.71 16.15
CA ASN A 96 -2.58 14.91 14.77
C ASN A 96 -1.86 14.02 13.74
N TYR A 97 -0.89 13.21 14.17
CA TYR A 97 -0.14 12.34 13.28
C TYR A 97 -0.92 11.08 12.87
N LEU A 98 -1.84 10.67 13.72
CA LEU A 98 -2.77 9.58 13.48
C LEU A 98 -4.18 10.13 13.40
N THR A 99 -4.90 9.76 12.34
CA THR A 99 -6.32 10.05 12.19
C THR A 99 -7.12 8.81 12.54
N MET A 100 -8.10 8.97 13.42
CA MET A 100 -8.99 7.88 13.81
C MET A 100 -10.25 7.91 12.95
N PHE A 101 -10.51 6.83 12.22
CA PHE A 101 -11.72 6.67 11.42
C PHE A 101 -12.39 5.32 11.71
N ASN A 102 -13.62 5.34 12.17
CA ASN A 102 -14.39 4.13 12.53
C ASN A 102 -13.64 3.16 13.46
N GLY A 103 -12.91 3.67 14.43
CA GLY A 103 -12.11 2.85 15.35
C GLY A 103 -10.75 2.38 14.83
N ASN A 104 -10.48 2.55 13.54
CA ASN A 104 -9.19 2.25 12.93
C ASN A 104 -8.31 3.51 12.94
N ALA A 105 -7.04 3.34 13.24
CA ALA A 105 -6.07 4.42 13.15
C ALA A 105 -5.36 4.37 11.80
N THR A 106 -5.20 5.53 11.18
CA THR A 106 -4.45 5.70 9.94
C THR A 106 -3.40 6.79 10.10
N VAL A 107 -2.25 6.61 9.47
CA VAL A 107 -1.20 7.64 9.47
C VAL A 107 -1.57 8.76 8.50
N ASP A 108 -1.55 9.99 8.98
CA ASP A 108 -1.82 11.17 8.16
C ASP A 108 -0.54 11.61 7.42
N PHE A 109 -0.47 11.32 6.13
CA PHE A 109 0.64 11.72 5.27
C PHE A 109 0.62 13.19 4.86
N THR A 110 -0.44 13.93 5.16
CA THR A 110 -0.50 15.38 4.93
C THR A 110 0.31 16.16 5.96
N GLN A 111 0.52 15.56 7.15
CA GLN A 111 1.34 16.13 8.19
C GLN A 111 2.83 16.04 7.84
N ALA A 112 3.64 16.91 8.45
CA ALA A 112 5.09 16.85 8.31
C ALA A 112 5.63 15.51 8.87
N ALA A 113 6.65 14.95 8.22
CA ALA A 113 7.35 13.77 8.73
C ALA A 113 8.10 14.12 10.02
N VAL A 114 7.98 13.28 11.04
CA VAL A 114 8.65 13.47 12.34
C VAL A 114 9.82 12.50 12.47
N ALA A 115 10.98 13.02 12.84
CA ALA A 115 12.18 12.21 13.05
C ALA A 115 11.94 11.10 14.07
N GLY A 116 12.43 9.90 13.80
CA GLY A 116 12.19 8.72 14.61
C GLY A 116 10.83 8.04 14.40
N TYR A 117 9.94 8.61 13.56
CA TYR A 117 8.63 8.06 13.20
C TYR A 117 8.40 8.00 11.69
N ASN A 118 9.45 8.13 10.92
CA ASN A 118 9.43 8.01 9.47
C ASN A 118 10.73 7.47 8.93
N CYS A 119 10.67 6.81 7.79
CA CYS A 119 11.84 6.50 6.97
C CYS A 119 11.47 6.41 5.48
N ASN A 120 12.49 6.42 4.62
CA ASN A 120 12.34 6.16 3.20
C ASN A 120 12.92 4.76 2.90
N TYR A 121 12.05 3.88 2.44
CA TYR A 121 12.43 2.53 2.00
C TYR A 121 12.59 2.51 0.48
N THR A 122 13.75 2.08 0.01
CA THR A 122 13.99 1.87 -1.42
C THR A 122 13.87 0.38 -1.72
N ASP A 123 12.95 0.01 -2.62
CA ASP A 123 12.77 -1.38 -3.03
C ASP A 123 13.97 -1.82 -3.90
N PRO A 124 14.82 -2.74 -3.40
CA PRO A 124 15.99 -3.21 -4.14
C PRO A 124 15.63 -4.00 -5.39
N ASN A 125 14.41 -4.55 -5.46
CA ASN A 125 13.93 -5.34 -6.58
C ASN A 125 13.17 -4.51 -7.64
N SER A 126 13.03 -3.20 -7.41
CA SER A 126 12.40 -2.31 -8.37
C SER A 126 13.41 -1.75 -9.36
N ALA A 127 13.32 -2.16 -10.63
CA ALA A 127 14.15 -1.62 -11.72
C ALA A 127 14.06 -0.08 -11.86
N SER A 128 13.02 0.54 -11.33
CA SER A 128 12.79 2.00 -11.34
C SER A 128 13.11 2.68 -10.00
N GLY A 129 13.75 1.98 -9.04
CA GLY A 129 14.11 2.55 -7.74
C GLY A 129 12.89 3.07 -6.97
N GLY A 130 11.84 2.26 -6.85
CA GLY A 130 10.63 2.67 -6.12
C GLY A 130 10.94 3.07 -4.69
N VAL A 131 10.77 4.35 -4.37
CA VAL A 131 10.93 4.87 -3.01
C VAL A 131 9.57 4.92 -2.33
N TYR A 132 9.49 4.29 -1.16
CA TYR A 132 8.32 4.28 -0.31
C TYR A 132 8.58 5.12 0.93
N GLN A 133 7.69 6.04 1.22
CA GLN A 133 7.67 6.76 2.47
C GLN A 133 6.93 5.89 3.50
N VAL A 134 7.64 5.51 4.54
CA VAL A 134 7.10 4.72 5.65
C VAL A 134 6.97 5.63 6.84
N ARG A 135 5.82 5.62 7.48
CA ARG A 135 5.55 6.37 8.71
C ARG A 135 4.85 5.48 9.72
N TRP A 136 5.07 5.72 10.97
CA TRP A 136 4.35 5.00 12.01
C TRP A 136 4.00 5.92 13.17
N GLY A 137 2.98 5.52 13.88
CA GLY A 137 2.58 6.14 15.13
C GLY A 137 2.32 5.06 16.17
N VAL A 138 2.44 5.45 17.40
CA VAL A 138 2.25 4.55 18.55
C VAL A 138 1.29 5.19 19.52
N VAL A 139 0.26 4.44 19.93
CA VAL A 139 -0.61 4.83 21.04
C VAL A 139 -0.24 3.96 22.23
N VAL A 140 0.29 4.59 23.27
CA VAL A 140 0.70 3.90 24.49
C VAL A 140 -0.36 4.17 25.56
N THR A 141 -0.82 3.11 26.22
CA THR A 141 -1.72 3.21 27.36
C THR A 141 -1.00 2.68 28.60
N ASP A 142 -0.90 3.52 29.62
CA ASP A 142 -0.30 3.17 30.89
C ASP A 142 -1.39 2.90 31.92
N SER A 143 -1.08 2.02 32.90
CA SER A 143 -1.89 1.88 34.08
C SER A 143 -1.81 3.13 34.97
N ALA A 144 -2.74 3.28 35.91
CA ALA A 144 -2.69 4.35 36.93
C ALA A 144 -1.37 4.32 37.76
N ALA A 145 -0.65 3.18 37.78
CA ALA A 145 0.64 3.04 38.43
C ALA A 145 1.82 3.41 37.52
N GLY A 146 1.59 3.95 36.34
CA GLY A 146 2.63 4.35 35.39
C GLY A 146 3.33 3.20 34.67
N LYS A 147 2.73 1.99 34.65
CA LYS A 147 3.23 0.86 33.86
C LYS A 147 2.52 0.79 32.53
N VAL A 148 3.28 0.64 31.45
CA VAL A 148 2.71 0.43 30.11
C VAL A 148 1.92 -0.87 30.08
N VAL A 149 0.63 -0.80 29.73
CA VAL A 149 -0.32 -1.93 29.66
C VAL A 149 -0.63 -2.32 28.23
N SER A 150 -0.62 -1.36 27.31
CA SER A 150 -0.79 -1.67 25.90
C SER A 150 -0.03 -0.68 25.01
N LYS A 151 0.44 -1.18 23.86
CA LYS A 151 0.98 -0.38 22.77
C LYS A 151 0.24 -0.76 21.50
N ARG A 152 -0.37 0.23 20.85
CA ARG A 152 -0.99 0.09 19.54
C ARG A 152 -0.07 0.75 18.52
N PHE A 153 0.44 -0.04 17.61
CA PHE A 153 1.29 0.40 16.51
C PHE A 153 0.43 0.58 15.26
N VAL A 154 0.62 1.68 14.57
CA VAL A 154 -0.02 1.98 13.29
C VAL A 154 1.07 2.33 12.30
N VAL A 155 1.22 1.52 11.26
CA VAL A 155 2.21 1.73 10.21
C VAL A 155 1.51 2.09 8.92
N GLY A 156 1.89 3.22 8.33
CA GLY A 156 1.44 3.69 7.03
C GLY A 156 2.59 3.64 6.01
N VAL A 157 2.30 3.17 4.80
CA VAL A 157 3.25 3.16 3.69
C VAL A 157 2.63 3.79 2.47
N GLN A 158 3.34 4.77 1.89
CA GLN A 158 2.95 5.45 0.68
C GLN A 158 4.13 5.53 -0.29
N ARG A 159 3.88 5.28 -1.59
CA ARG A 159 4.91 5.48 -2.60
C ARG A 159 5.13 6.97 -2.87
N SER A 160 6.38 7.44 -2.76
CA SER A 160 6.73 8.86 -2.90
C SER A 160 6.37 9.47 -4.25
N ALA A 161 6.35 8.68 -5.32
CA ALA A 161 6.04 9.15 -6.68
C ALA A 161 4.53 9.22 -7.00
N MET A 162 3.65 8.76 -6.09
CA MET A 162 2.20 8.63 -6.34
C MET A 162 1.39 9.30 -5.22
N GLN A 163 1.43 10.63 -5.14
CA GLN A 163 0.71 11.42 -4.12
C GLN A 163 -0.83 11.28 -4.17
N PHE A 164 -1.39 10.73 -5.26
CA PHE A 164 -2.85 10.58 -5.43
C PHE A 164 -3.39 9.21 -5.01
N ARG A 165 -2.58 8.33 -4.42
CA ARG A 165 -3.04 7.04 -3.89
C ARG A 165 -3.12 7.09 -2.37
N PHE A 166 -4.15 6.44 -1.86
CA PHE A 166 -4.29 6.26 -0.42
C PHE A 166 -3.12 5.43 0.12
N PRO A 167 -2.54 5.83 1.27
CA PRO A 167 -1.52 5.04 1.93
C PRO A 167 -2.10 3.70 2.39
N VAL A 168 -1.28 2.66 2.34
CA VAL A 168 -1.61 1.39 2.99
C VAL A 168 -1.34 1.55 4.48
N ASN A 169 -2.32 1.27 5.32
CA ASN A 169 -2.18 1.31 6.76
C ASN A 169 -2.43 -0.08 7.36
N VAL A 170 -1.55 -0.49 8.27
CA VAL A 170 -1.68 -1.73 9.04
C VAL A 170 -1.52 -1.39 10.50
N GLU A 171 -2.34 -1.98 11.36
CA GLU A 171 -2.28 -1.73 12.79
C GLU A 171 -2.31 -3.02 13.59
N THR A 172 -1.70 -2.98 14.76
CA THR A 172 -1.78 -4.05 15.76
C THR A 172 -1.68 -3.49 17.17
N THR A 173 -2.21 -4.23 18.12
CA THR A 173 -2.14 -3.88 19.54
C THR A 173 -1.45 -5.00 20.29
N VAL A 174 -0.41 -4.65 21.02
CA VAL A 174 0.29 -5.55 21.95
C VAL A 174 -0.14 -5.19 23.36
N GLN A 175 -0.56 -6.18 24.12
CA GLN A 175 -0.96 -6.05 25.53
C GLN A 175 -0.07 -6.90 26.42
N ARG A 176 0.12 -6.46 27.65
CA ARG A 176 0.91 -7.15 28.67
C ARG A 176 0.01 -7.82 29.69
#